data_dad01c0b14a334db6640725221d21961
#
_entry.id   dad01c0b14a334db6640725221d21961
#
_cell.length_a   1.000
_cell.length_b   1.000
_cell.length_c   1.000
_cell.angle_alpha   90.00
_cell.angle_beta   90.00
_cell.angle_gamma   90.00
#
_symmetry.space_group_name_H-M   'P 1'
#
loop_
_entity.id
_entity.type
_entity.pdbx_description
1 polymer ?
#
loop_
_entity_poly.entity_id
_entity_poly.type
_entity_poly.pdbx_seq_one_letter_code
_entity_poly.pdbx_strand_id
1 'polypeptide(L)'
;DPEMSRGLGDVYKRQVEGLKKGADDYIPKPFSTEILKLKVQGLIDNRNRQRQFFMRQAIAQVEAGGKRDDNESNENNESIDNKNVTTASETMAEGDRRFIMQATRFVLEHLDEPDFNINLLCHEMAMSRTLFYSRLKSLTGKGPQEFIRIIRLQKAAELLKEGKSVTDVATETGFVNTKYFSSLFKKQFGMQPSKYSGK
;
A
#
# COMPACT_ATOMS: atom_id res chain seq x y z
N ASP A 1 7.03 51.40 -7.90
CA ASP A 1 8.44 50.97 -7.75
C ASP A 1 8.70 49.75 -8.68
N PRO A 2 9.50 49.92 -9.73
CA PRO A 2 9.74 48.84 -10.71
C PRO A 2 10.67 47.73 -10.20
N GLU A 3 11.28 47.85 -9.05
CA GLU A 3 12.18 46.84 -8.48
C GLU A 3 11.44 45.73 -7.74
N MET A 4 10.28 45.99 -7.15
CA MET A 4 9.45 44.96 -6.49
C MET A 4 8.83 43.94 -7.48
N SER A 5 8.58 44.37 -8.70
CA SER A 5 7.96 43.49 -9.74
C SER A 5 8.93 42.45 -10.35
N ARG A 6 10.25 42.76 -10.36
CA ARG A 6 11.26 41.82 -10.91
C ARG A 6 11.55 40.65 -9.98
N GLY A 7 11.48 40.82 -8.67
CA GLY A 7 11.74 39.75 -7.69
C GLY A 7 10.66 38.66 -7.66
N LEU A 8 9.39 39.02 -7.81
CA LEU A 8 8.27 38.06 -7.80
C LEU A 8 8.28 37.14 -9.05
N GLY A 9 8.63 37.69 -10.22
CA GLY A 9 8.72 36.91 -11.46
C GLY A 9 9.82 35.84 -11.43
N ASP A 10 10.96 36.16 -10.85
CA ASP A 10 12.10 35.23 -10.71
C ASP A 10 11.84 34.12 -9.68
N VAL A 11 11.17 34.43 -8.58
CA VAL A 11 10.76 33.42 -7.58
C VAL A 11 9.76 32.45 -8.20
N TYR A 12 8.77 32.95 -8.93
CA TYR A 12 7.78 32.11 -9.61
C TYR A 12 8.42 31.19 -10.67
N LYS A 13 9.32 31.72 -11.48
CA LYS A 13 10.02 30.92 -12.49
C LYS A 13 10.83 29.77 -11.86
N ARG A 14 11.59 30.06 -10.79
CA ARG A 14 12.36 29.05 -10.04
C ARG A 14 11.48 27.99 -9.40
N GLN A 15 10.31 28.39 -8.89
CA GLN A 15 9.32 27.47 -8.33
C GLN A 15 8.80 26.51 -9.40
N VAL A 16 8.39 27.04 -10.55
CA VAL A 16 7.90 26.23 -11.69
C VAL A 16 8.98 25.31 -12.23
N GLU A 17 10.23 25.80 -12.32
CA GLU A 17 11.35 24.99 -12.78
C GLU A 17 11.70 23.86 -11.80
N GLY A 18 11.65 24.12 -10.50
CA GLY A 18 11.85 23.10 -9.47
C GLY A 18 10.78 22.00 -9.53
N LEU A 19 9.50 22.37 -9.64
CA LEU A 19 8.40 21.43 -9.78
C LEU A 19 8.50 20.62 -11.09
N LYS A 20 8.90 21.24 -12.20
CA LYS A 20 9.15 20.52 -13.48
C LYS A 20 10.30 19.51 -13.39
N LYS A 21 11.28 19.75 -12.52
CA LYS A 21 12.41 18.84 -12.25
C LYS A 21 12.07 17.74 -11.24
N GLY A 22 10.79 17.66 -10.80
CA GLY A 22 10.32 16.60 -9.89
C GLY A 22 10.42 16.95 -8.41
N ALA A 23 10.48 18.22 -8.05
CA ALA A 23 10.34 18.63 -6.65
C ALA A 23 8.88 18.47 -6.20
N ASP A 24 8.66 17.78 -5.08
CA ASP A 24 7.31 17.57 -4.52
C ASP A 24 6.70 18.86 -3.95
N ASP A 25 7.51 19.83 -3.52
CA ASP A 25 7.04 21.11 -2.99
C ASP A 25 8.15 22.18 -3.04
N TYR A 26 7.77 23.45 -2.86
CA TYR A 26 8.67 24.59 -2.83
C TYR A 26 8.48 25.41 -1.56
N ILE A 27 9.59 25.81 -0.94
CA ILE A 27 9.57 26.65 0.25
C ILE A 27 10.36 27.92 -0.05
N PRO A 28 9.70 29.11 -0.13
CA PRO A 28 10.38 30.37 -0.35
C PRO A 28 11.22 30.78 0.87
N LYS A 29 12.36 31.38 0.64
CA LYS A 29 13.17 32.01 1.69
C LYS A 29 12.69 33.45 1.93
N PRO A 30 12.65 33.94 3.18
CA PRO A 30 12.93 33.24 4.45
C PRO A 30 11.79 32.32 4.87
N PHE A 31 12.10 31.14 5.42
CA PHE A 31 11.09 30.20 5.90
C PHE A 31 11.25 29.93 7.41
N SER A 32 10.12 29.72 8.09
CA SER A 32 10.14 29.26 9.47
C SER A 32 10.33 27.75 9.54
N THR A 33 11.01 27.28 10.61
CA THR A 33 11.18 25.86 10.88
C THR A 33 9.85 25.14 11.09
N GLU A 34 8.82 25.83 11.54
CA GLU A 34 7.48 25.28 11.73
C GLU A 34 6.81 24.98 10.38
N ILE A 35 6.86 25.93 9.44
CA ILE A 35 6.33 25.73 8.09
C ILE A 35 7.04 24.58 7.40
N LEU A 36 8.38 24.50 7.52
CA LEU A 36 9.15 23.40 6.99
C LEU A 36 8.71 22.05 7.57
N LYS A 37 8.57 21.96 8.90
CA LYS A 37 8.11 20.72 9.57
C LYS A 37 6.72 20.31 9.11
N LEU A 38 5.77 21.24 9.04
CA LEU A 38 4.39 20.96 8.60
C LEU A 38 4.35 20.47 7.15
N LYS A 39 5.10 21.08 6.24
CA LYS A 39 5.18 20.63 4.85
C LYS A 39 5.80 19.24 4.71
N VAL A 40 6.93 18.99 5.38
CA VAL A 40 7.58 17.67 5.39
C VAL A 40 6.64 16.61 5.97
N GLN A 41 5.97 16.91 7.08
CA GLN A 41 5.01 15.99 7.69
C GLN A 41 3.84 15.70 6.73
N GLY A 42 3.29 16.72 6.08
CA GLY A 42 2.23 16.57 5.09
C GLY A 42 2.62 15.67 3.91
N LEU A 43 3.85 15.81 3.40
CA LEU A 43 4.37 14.96 2.33
C LEU A 43 4.52 13.50 2.80
N ILE A 44 5.04 13.29 4.01
CA ILE A 44 5.19 11.94 4.60
C ILE A 44 3.81 11.30 4.79
N ASP A 45 2.84 12.04 5.34
CA ASP A 45 1.49 11.54 5.59
C ASP A 45 0.74 11.22 4.29
N ASN A 46 0.90 12.05 3.27
CA ASN A 46 0.33 11.80 1.95
C ASN A 46 0.91 10.53 1.32
N ARG A 47 2.24 10.37 1.33
CA ARG A 47 2.91 9.16 0.85
C ARG A 47 2.48 7.91 1.62
N ASN A 48 2.29 8.00 2.92
CA ASN A 48 1.81 6.88 3.74
C ASN A 48 0.36 6.51 3.41
N ARG A 49 -0.53 7.49 3.18
CA ARG A 49 -1.92 7.24 2.75
C ARG A 49 -1.97 6.57 1.38
N GLN A 50 -1.17 7.03 0.42
CA GLN A 50 -1.07 6.41 -0.91
C GLN A 50 -0.62 4.95 -0.81
N ARG A 51 0.43 4.65 -0.04
CA ARG A 51 0.91 3.29 0.18
C ARG A 51 -0.16 2.38 0.79
N GLN A 52 -0.90 2.86 1.77
CA GLN A 52 -2.00 2.10 2.38
C GLN A 52 -3.14 1.84 1.39
N PHE A 53 -3.47 2.83 0.57
CA PHE A 53 -4.48 2.69 -0.48
C PHE A 53 -4.09 1.62 -1.49
N PHE A 54 -2.86 1.66 -2.03
CA PHE A 54 -2.37 0.65 -2.97
C PHE A 54 -2.35 -0.76 -2.37
N MET A 55 -1.95 -0.88 -1.13
CA MET A 55 -1.93 -2.17 -0.45
C MET A 55 -3.34 -2.75 -0.32
N ARG A 56 -4.33 -1.96 0.08
CA ARG A 56 -5.74 -2.38 0.15
C ARG A 56 -6.27 -2.76 -1.24
N GLN A 57 -5.97 -1.98 -2.25
CA GLN A 57 -6.40 -2.25 -3.62
C GLN A 57 -5.78 -3.54 -4.17
N ALA A 58 -4.48 -3.77 -3.93
CA ALA A 58 -3.81 -4.99 -4.36
C ALA A 58 -4.44 -6.24 -3.74
N ILE A 59 -4.77 -6.20 -2.46
CA ILE A 59 -5.43 -7.31 -1.76
C ILE A 59 -6.83 -7.53 -2.34
N ALA A 60 -7.64 -6.48 -2.48
CA ALA A 60 -8.99 -6.57 -3.04
C ALA A 60 -9.00 -7.10 -4.49
N GLN A 61 -8.01 -6.74 -5.31
CA GLN A 61 -7.89 -7.25 -6.68
C GLN A 61 -7.52 -8.72 -6.76
N VAL A 62 -6.66 -9.22 -5.88
CA VAL A 62 -6.30 -10.64 -5.83
C VAL A 62 -7.50 -11.48 -5.37
N GLU A 63 -8.28 -10.99 -4.41
CA GLU A 63 -9.48 -11.64 -3.91
C GLU A 63 -10.60 -11.68 -4.96
N ALA A 64 -10.77 -10.58 -5.71
CA ALA A 64 -11.75 -10.53 -6.82
C ALA A 64 -11.35 -11.39 -8.03
N GLY A 65 -10.04 -11.56 -8.28
CA GLY A 65 -9.50 -12.35 -9.41
C GLY A 65 -9.51 -13.87 -9.18
N GLY A 66 -9.70 -14.33 -7.94
CA GLY A 66 -9.80 -15.77 -7.62
C GLY A 66 -11.04 -16.49 -8.16
N LYS A 67 -11.90 -15.81 -8.93
CA LYS A 67 -13.10 -16.37 -9.59
C LYS A 67 -13.06 -16.29 -11.13
N ARG A 68 -11.92 -16.11 -11.74
CA ARG A 68 -11.84 -16.11 -13.21
C ARG A 68 -10.96 -17.27 -13.67
N ASP A 69 -11.65 -18.20 -14.30
CA ASP A 69 -11.11 -19.29 -15.08
C ASP A 69 -10.07 -18.78 -16.09
N ASP A 70 -9.04 -19.60 -16.29
CA ASP A 70 -8.08 -19.46 -17.38
C ASP A 70 -8.84 -19.42 -18.71
N ASN A 71 -8.97 -18.25 -19.32
CA ASN A 71 -8.94 -18.13 -20.77
C ASN A 71 -8.93 -16.67 -21.25
N GLU A 72 -8.13 -16.49 -22.32
CA GLU A 72 -8.19 -15.47 -23.36
C GLU A 72 -7.62 -14.07 -23.10
N SER A 73 -6.44 -13.92 -23.69
CA SER A 73 -6.01 -12.76 -24.45
C SER A 73 -7.18 -12.07 -25.19
N ASN A 74 -7.44 -10.82 -24.93
CA ASN A 74 -7.96 -9.97 -25.99
C ASN A 74 -7.58 -8.50 -25.77
N GLU A 75 -6.96 -7.98 -26.78
CA GLU A 75 -6.74 -6.57 -27.03
C GLU A 75 -8.10 -5.87 -27.23
N ASN A 76 -8.12 -4.64 -26.90
CA ASN A 76 -9.07 -3.56 -27.16
C ASN A 76 -9.80 -3.06 -25.93
N ASN A 77 -9.38 -1.91 -25.48
CA ASN A 77 -10.36 -0.98 -24.98
C ASN A 77 -10.02 0.48 -25.30
N GLU A 78 -10.88 1.03 -26.08
CA GLU A 78 -10.98 2.45 -26.42
C GLU A 78 -11.35 3.28 -25.19
N SER A 79 -10.72 4.43 -25.16
CA SER A 79 -11.16 5.75 -24.71
C SER A 79 -12.35 5.85 -23.76
N ILE A 80 -12.08 6.26 -22.54
CA ILE A 80 -12.94 7.23 -21.84
C ILE A 80 -12.06 8.38 -21.36
N ASP A 81 -12.25 9.52 -22.03
CA ASP A 81 -11.78 10.81 -21.62
C ASP A 81 -12.26 11.14 -20.20
N ASN A 82 -11.34 11.27 -19.30
CA ASN A 82 -11.50 12.10 -18.12
C ASN A 82 -10.22 12.89 -17.88
N LYS A 83 -10.07 13.95 -18.61
CA LYS A 83 -9.12 15.04 -18.36
C LYS A 83 -9.52 15.72 -17.06
N ASN A 84 -8.54 15.78 -16.19
CA ASN A 84 -8.32 16.66 -15.04
C ASN A 84 -8.44 15.97 -13.69
N VAL A 85 -7.34 15.47 -13.23
CA VAL A 85 -6.53 15.89 -12.07
C VAL A 85 -5.21 15.11 -12.15
N THR A 86 -4.32 15.59 -12.98
CA THR A 86 -2.93 15.14 -12.98
C THR A 86 -2.22 15.86 -11.85
N THR A 87 -2.34 15.37 -10.65
CA THR A 87 -1.35 15.62 -9.62
C THR A 87 -0.55 14.34 -9.45
N ALA A 88 0.74 14.44 -9.62
CA ALA A 88 1.87 13.56 -9.39
C ALA A 88 1.67 12.39 -8.39
N SER A 89 0.62 11.62 -8.54
CA SER A 89 0.32 10.35 -7.90
C SER A 89 0.43 9.25 -8.94
N GLU A 90 1.41 9.43 -9.80
CA GLU A 90 1.64 8.57 -10.92
C GLU A 90 2.09 7.21 -10.44
N THR A 91 1.16 6.30 -10.68
CA THR A 91 1.48 5.02 -11.25
C THR A 91 2.76 4.42 -10.66
N MET A 92 2.58 3.66 -9.59
CA MET A 92 3.49 2.53 -9.42
C MET A 92 3.72 1.94 -10.80
N ALA A 93 4.97 1.87 -11.24
CA ALA A 93 5.28 1.25 -12.51
C ALA A 93 4.58 -0.11 -12.56
N GLU A 94 4.05 -0.50 -13.70
CA GLU A 94 3.28 -1.75 -13.86
C GLU A 94 4.02 -2.96 -13.24
N GLY A 95 5.35 -2.97 -13.31
CA GLY A 95 6.18 -3.96 -12.64
C GLY A 95 6.08 -3.95 -11.11
N ASP A 96 5.81 -2.81 -10.49
CA ASP A 96 5.65 -2.72 -9.03
C ASP A 96 4.26 -3.17 -8.59
N ARG A 97 3.23 -2.89 -9.37
CA ARG A 97 1.89 -3.45 -9.16
C ARG A 97 1.91 -4.98 -9.25
N ARG A 98 2.50 -5.54 -10.31
CA ARG A 98 2.65 -6.99 -10.48
C ARG A 98 3.41 -7.61 -9.31
N PHE A 99 4.50 -6.99 -8.88
CA PHE A 99 5.27 -7.45 -7.72
C PHE A 99 4.41 -7.56 -6.45
N ILE A 100 3.66 -6.50 -6.11
CA ILE A 100 2.80 -6.52 -4.91
C ILE A 100 1.66 -7.53 -5.07
N MET A 101 1.04 -7.62 -6.26
CA MET A 101 -0.03 -8.58 -6.51
C MET A 101 0.46 -10.03 -6.41
N GLN A 102 1.61 -10.36 -7.00
CA GLN A 102 2.20 -11.70 -6.89
C GLN A 102 2.55 -12.05 -5.45
N ALA A 103 3.20 -11.14 -4.72
CA ALA A 103 3.53 -11.35 -3.31
C ALA A 103 2.25 -11.54 -2.45
N THR A 104 1.20 -10.77 -2.72
CA THR A 104 -0.09 -10.88 -2.02
C THR A 104 -0.76 -12.22 -2.32
N ARG A 105 -0.83 -12.61 -3.60
CA ARG A 105 -1.41 -13.89 -4.04
C ARG A 105 -0.70 -15.06 -3.35
N PHE A 106 0.61 -15.08 -3.38
CA PHE A 106 1.38 -16.14 -2.76
C PHE A 106 1.14 -16.26 -1.25
N VAL A 107 1.01 -15.13 -0.54
CA VAL A 107 0.64 -15.14 0.88
C VAL A 107 -0.77 -15.69 1.10
N LEU A 108 -1.73 -15.36 0.23
CA LEU A 108 -3.12 -15.84 0.34
C LEU A 108 -3.25 -17.32 0.05
N GLU A 109 -2.47 -17.87 -0.88
CA GLU A 109 -2.44 -19.29 -1.23
C GLU A 109 -1.85 -20.18 -0.11
N HIS A 110 -1.02 -19.60 0.77
CA HIS A 110 -0.30 -20.33 1.83
C HIS A 110 -0.65 -19.82 3.23
N LEU A 111 -1.89 -19.33 3.43
CA LEU A 111 -2.31 -18.72 4.70
C LEU A 111 -2.26 -19.66 5.88
N ASP A 112 -2.70 -20.89 5.67
CA ASP A 112 -2.86 -21.96 6.66
C ASP A 112 -1.59 -22.81 6.86
N GLU A 113 -0.56 -22.59 6.06
CA GLU A 113 0.69 -23.34 6.17
C GLU A 113 1.52 -22.86 7.38
N PRO A 114 1.78 -23.75 8.37
CA PRO A 114 2.58 -23.40 9.55
C PRO A 114 4.01 -23.01 9.21
N ASP A 115 4.59 -23.62 8.19
CA ASP A 115 5.97 -23.42 7.75
C ASP A 115 6.13 -22.25 6.77
N PHE A 116 5.02 -21.58 6.42
CA PHE A 116 5.09 -20.42 5.56
C PHE A 116 5.93 -19.30 6.19
N ASN A 117 6.98 -18.96 5.52
CA ASN A 117 7.93 -17.96 5.97
C ASN A 117 8.45 -17.10 4.82
N ILE A 118 9.17 -16.05 5.19
CA ILE A 118 9.72 -15.10 4.25
C ILE A 118 10.69 -15.68 3.22
N ASN A 119 11.35 -16.80 3.55
CA ASN A 119 12.30 -17.44 2.63
C ASN A 119 11.56 -18.08 1.46
N LEU A 120 10.42 -18.72 1.74
CA LEU A 120 9.54 -19.28 0.71
C LEU A 120 9.04 -18.17 -0.22
N LEU A 121 8.57 -17.06 0.35
CA LEU A 121 8.10 -15.92 -0.43
C LEU A 121 9.22 -15.32 -1.30
N CYS A 122 10.43 -15.17 -0.78
CA CYS A 122 11.57 -14.69 -1.57
C CYS A 122 11.96 -15.67 -2.67
N HIS A 123 11.91 -16.97 -2.41
CA HIS A 123 12.20 -18.02 -3.38
C HIS A 123 11.20 -17.99 -4.54
N GLU A 124 9.91 -17.93 -4.22
CA GLU A 124 8.84 -17.83 -5.23
C GLU A 124 8.95 -16.58 -6.09
N MET A 125 9.30 -15.46 -5.48
CA MET A 125 9.51 -14.21 -6.19
C MET A 125 10.85 -14.14 -6.93
N ALA A 126 11.66 -15.22 -6.91
CA ALA A 126 13.00 -15.31 -7.50
C ALA A 126 13.91 -14.13 -7.08
N MET A 127 13.82 -13.71 -5.82
CA MET A 127 14.54 -12.55 -5.29
C MET A 127 15.35 -12.89 -4.05
N SER A 128 16.51 -12.23 -3.89
CA SER A 128 17.23 -12.29 -2.62
C SER A 128 16.41 -11.57 -1.51
N ARG A 129 16.61 -12.01 -0.26
CA ARG A 129 15.92 -11.40 0.90
C ARG A 129 16.14 -9.88 0.97
N THR A 130 17.35 -9.42 0.73
CA THR A 130 17.70 -7.99 0.77
C THR A 130 16.95 -7.21 -0.28
N LEU A 131 16.91 -7.70 -1.52
CA LEU A 131 16.22 -7.05 -2.63
C LEU A 131 14.71 -7.04 -2.40
N PHE A 132 14.13 -8.17 -1.99
CA PHE A 132 12.72 -8.28 -1.66
C PHE A 132 12.32 -7.31 -0.54
N TYR A 133 13.08 -7.28 0.57
CA TYR A 133 12.84 -6.37 1.69
C TYR A 133 12.89 -4.90 1.25
N SER A 134 13.94 -4.52 0.54
CA SER A 134 14.13 -3.14 0.08
C SER A 134 12.98 -2.70 -0.82
N ARG A 135 12.62 -3.52 -1.83
CA ARG A 135 11.55 -3.22 -2.77
C ARG A 135 10.19 -3.16 -2.08
N LEU A 136 9.87 -4.17 -1.26
CA LEU A 136 8.61 -4.20 -0.52
C LEU A 136 8.46 -2.99 0.41
N LYS A 137 9.51 -2.66 1.16
CA LYS A 137 9.51 -1.51 2.07
C LYS A 137 9.39 -0.18 1.32
N SER A 138 10.04 -0.05 0.17
CA SER A 138 9.90 1.14 -0.69
C SER A 138 8.46 1.34 -1.14
N LEU A 139 7.81 0.26 -1.61
CA LEU A 139 6.47 0.30 -2.18
C LEU A 139 5.36 0.40 -1.12
N THR A 140 5.47 -0.36 -0.04
CA THR A 140 4.40 -0.48 0.97
C THR A 140 4.67 0.28 2.26
N GLY A 141 5.91 0.68 2.50
CA GLY A 141 6.36 1.22 3.78
C GLY A 141 6.50 0.18 4.88
N LYS A 142 6.20 -1.10 4.59
CA LYS A 142 6.13 -2.21 5.53
C LYS A 142 7.26 -3.21 5.30
N GLY A 143 7.73 -3.83 6.40
CA GLY A 143 8.62 -4.97 6.27
C GLY A 143 7.84 -6.25 5.91
N PRO A 144 8.52 -7.29 5.41
CA PRO A 144 7.85 -8.50 4.92
C PRO A 144 6.98 -9.22 5.95
N GLN A 145 7.43 -9.31 7.21
CA GLN A 145 6.61 -9.92 8.27
C GLN A 145 5.35 -9.13 8.58
N GLU A 146 5.44 -7.79 8.54
CA GLU A 146 4.29 -6.91 8.73
C GLU A 146 3.34 -6.99 7.53
N PHE A 147 3.88 -7.10 6.32
CA PHE A 147 3.12 -7.31 5.09
C PHE A 147 2.29 -8.59 5.15
N ILE A 148 2.92 -9.73 5.44
CA ILE A 148 2.23 -11.02 5.59
C ILE A 148 1.14 -10.92 6.66
N ARG A 149 1.46 -10.33 7.82
CA ARG A 149 0.52 -10.16 8.93
C ARG A 149 -0.71 -9.34 8.53
N ILE A 150 -0.53 -8.27 7.77
CA ILE A 150 -1.64 -7.42 7.32
C ILE A 150 -2.56 -8.21 6.38
N ILE A 151 -2.02 -8.96 5.44
CA ILE A 151 -2.81 -9.80 4.53
C ILE A 151 -3.61 -10.84 5.32
N ARG A 152 -2.96 -11.56 6.24
CA ARG A 152 -3.63 -12.53 7.11
C ARG A 152 -4.77 -11.91 7.92
N LEU A 153 -4.57 -10.72 8.49
CA LEU A 153 -5.61 -10.02 9.26
C LEU A 153 -6.74 -9.51 8.37
N GLN A 154 -6.47 -9.11 7.14
CA GLN A 154 -7.52 -8.71 6.20
C GLN A 154 -8.38 -9.91 5.80
N LYS A 155 -7.76 -11.03 5.45
CA LYS A 155 -8.51 -12.27 5.18
C LYS A 155 -9.31 -12.73 6.39
N ALA A 156 -8.75 -12.63 7.59
CA ALA A 156 -9.48 -12.89 8.83
C ALA A 156 -10.73 -12.02 8.98
N ALA A 157 -10.65 -10.75 8.62
CA ALA A 157 -11.78 -9.83 8.69
C ALA A 157 -12.93 -10.23 7.74
N GLU A 158 -12.61 -10.79 6.56
CA GLU A 158 -13.59 -11.33 5.63
C GLU A 158 -14.28 -12.58 6.19
N LEU A 159 -13.48 -13.57 6.63
CA LEU A 159 -13.99 -14.80 7.20
C LEU A 159 -14.88 -14.56 8.45
N LEU A 160 -14.54 -13.57 9.26
CA LEU A 160 -15.38 -13.15 10.38
C LEU A 160 -16.72 -12.56 9.92
N LYS A 161 -16.76 -11.80 8.81
CA LYS A 161 -18.01 -11.29 8.22
C LYS A 161 -18.89 -12.40 7.65
N GLU A 162 -18.27 -13.47 7.17
CA GLU A 162 -18.96 -14.69 6.73
C GLU A 162 -19.54 -15.50 7.89
N GLY A 163 -19.29 -15.07 9.14
CA GLY A 163 -19.84 -15.71 10.34
C GLY A 163 -19.02 -16.85 10.93
N LYS A 164 -17.80 -17.05 10.46
CA LYS A 164 -16.89 -18.07 11.03
C LYS A 164 -16.47 -17.73 12.45
N SER A 165 -16.17 -18.76 13.25
CA SER A 165 -15.73 -18.58 14.62
C SER A 165 -14.34 -17.91 14.70
N VAL A 166 -14.11 -17.15 15.77
CA VAL A 166 -12.81 -16.47 15.99
C VAL A 166 -11.64 -17.46 16.04
N THR A 167 -11.87 -18.65 16.56
CA THR A 167 -10.84 -19.70 16.69
C THR A 167 -10.51 -20.30 15.32
N ASP A 168 -11.53 -20.64 14.54
CA ASP A 168 -11.35 -21.20 13.20
C ASP A 168 -10.66 -20.18 12.30
N VAL A 169 -11.10 -18.93 12.32
CA VAL A 169 -10.48 -17.84 11.56
C VAL A 169 -9.01 -17.65 11.92
N ALA A 170 -8.66 -17.68 13.21
CA ALA A 170 -7.27 -17.57 13.62
C ALA A 170 -6.42 -18.70 13.01
N THR A 171 -6.92 -19.94 13.07
CA THR A 171 -6.23 -21.10 12.50
C THR A 171 -6.13 -21.04 10.98
N GLU A 172 -7.24 -20.79 10.28
CA GLU A 172 -7.29 -20.69 8.81
C GLU A 172 -6.41 -19.56 8.25
N THR A 173 -6.15 -18.53 9.05
CA THR A 173 -5.27 -17.42 8.67
C THR A 173 -3.86 -17.52 9.24
N GLY A 174 -3.46 -18.71 9.69
CA GLY A 174 -2.09 -19.03 10.09
C GLY A 174 -1.65 -18.43 11.43
N PHE A 175 -2.59 -18.13 12.34
CA PHE A 175 -2.26 -17.70 13.69
C PHE A 175 -2.37 -18.89 14.67
N VAL A 176 -1.22 -19.34 15.17
CA VAL A 176 -1.16 -20.43 16.14
C VAL A 176 -1.82 -20.07 17.49
N ASN A 177 -1.80 -18.79 17.85
CA ASN A 177 -2.33 -18.30 19.14
C ASN A 177 -3.47 -17.31 18.95
N THR A 178 -4.68 -17.73 19.34
CA THR A 178 -5.91 -16.92 19.21
C THR A 178 -5.88 -15.64 20.06
N LYS A 179 -5.17 -15.63 21.21
CA LYS A 179 -5.05 -14.41 22.04
C LYS A 179 -4.15 -13.39 21.33
N TYR A 180 -3.05 -13.85 20.74
CA TYR A 180 -2.15 -13.02 19.95
C TYR A 180 -2.86 -12.47 18.70
N PHE A 181 -3.59 -13.33 17.99
CA PHE A 181 -4.46 -12.93 16.88
C PHE A 181 -5.42 -11.81 17.28
N SER A 182 -6.18 -12.01 18.38
CA SER A 182 -7.17 -11.03 18.84
C SER A 182 -6.56 -9.69 19.20
N SER A 183 -5.35 -9.69 19.78
CA SER A 183 -4.61 -8.47 20.09
C SER A 183 -4.20 -7.71 18.83
N LEU A 184 -3.65 -8.43 17.84
CA LEU A 184 -3.26 -7.85 16.55
C LEU A 184 -4.46 -7.34 15.75
N PHE A 185 -5.54 -8.11 15.73
CA PHE A 185 -6.78 -7.75 15.06
C PHE A 185 -7.37 -6.46 15.65
N LYS A 186 -7.45 -6.38 16.99
CA LYS A 186 -7.89 -5.15 17.67
C LYS A 186 -7.00 -3.96 17.33
N LYS A 187 -5.67 -4.16 17.28
CA LYS A 187 -4.74 -3.09 16.90
C LYS A 187 -4.96 -2.61 15.47
N GLN A 188 -5.28 -3.52 14.54
CA GLN A 188 -5.47 -3.21 13.12
C GLN A 188 -6.83 -2.58 12.81
N PHE A 189 -7.91 -3.08 13.43
CA PHE A 189 -9.30 -2.71 13.10
C PHE A 189 -10.01 -1.92 14.20
N GLY A 190 -9.35 -1.65 15.33
CA GLY A 190 -9.90 -0.88 16.44
C GLY A 190 -10.87 -1.65 17.32
N MET A 191 -11.29 -2.87 16.96
CA MET A 191 -12.27 -3.68 17.69
C MET A 191 -11.86 -5.15 17.77
N GLN A 192 -12.43 -5.85 18.76
CA GLN A 192 -12.20 -7.29 18.95
C GLN A 192 -12.78 -8.11 17.80
N PRO A 193 -12.13 -9.24 17.40
CA PRO A 193 -12.64 -10.13 16.35
C PRO A 193 -14.08 -10.60 16.61
N SER A 194 -14.41 -10.93 17.87
CA SER A 194 -15.75 -11.36 18.28
C SER A 194 -16.85 -10.31 18.08
N LYS A 195 -16.50 -9.04 17.96
CA LYS A 195 -17.43 -7.95 17.66
C LYS A 195 -17.45 -7.56 16.18
N TYR A 196 -16.56 -8.14 15.41
CA TYR A 196 -16.41 -7.84 13.98
C TYR A 196 -17.26 -8.75 13.10
N SER A 197 -17.68 -9.92 13.60
CA SER A 197 -18.61 -10.79 12.90
C SER A 197 -19.90 -10.01 12.65
N GLY A 198 -20.21 -9.81 11.38
CA GLY A 198 -21.28 -8.93 10.94
C GLY A 198 -22.63 -9.29 11.56
N LYS A 199 -22.97 -8.52 12.53
CA LYS A 199 -24.35 -8.33 12.97
C LYS A 199 -24.80 -6.96 12.54
#